data_9d1f5db0e85d1832e6fd8cc87ef6ef62
#
_entry.id   9d1f5db0e85d1832e6fd8cc87ef6ef62
#
_cell.length_a   1.000
_cell.length_b   1.000
_cell.length_c   1.000
_cell.angle_alpha   90.00
_cell.angle_beta   90.00
_cell.angle_gamma   90.00
#
_symmetry.space_group_name_H-M   'P 1'
#
loop_
_entity.id
_entity.type
_entity.pdbx_description
1 polymer ?
#
loop_
_entity_poly.entity_id
_entity_poly.type
_entity_poly.pdbx_seq_one_letter_code
_entity_poly.pdbx_strand_id
1 'polypeptide(L)'
;MSNPINFAELKASGILPSPEGVALRIIRLCEQDNVSLAELARTIQADAGLVGRIIKIANTVDPNSKRRPVASVTTATLITIGINAIRQMTLAFSLISNRKNQKNGCEGFNYLEFWSQSTAMASAAMVIGGRISVAQLPELFTCGLIAEIGRLCLASACPTEYSKLLRQFADRSPEQLLQAESECFGMNRRDLTLEMMTDWGFPQLFIDCVFHHENPEHSRYAPDSRLSKLTHTLHLASLLGRICLATEPQRAEQLPAILHSAATLGLSPETTIDIANQTLQEWRTWGQLLGVETRERAPIQLPDRNEADIDSQKNASTEPAPDNTGKMRILVIDQDKALTFMLNKLFSAGGHTVYTAQSGSAGLDIALEQQPHIIITEWVFHDLDAATLCRTLRTIPGFDKSYFVVLTASDAEKTKTQARQAGIDAYIHKPFSPKVLSDILLAAQRKRTGESAGQPRRKAS
;
A
#
# COMPACT_ATOMS: atom_id res chain seq x y z
N MET A 1 -30.50 -21.95 0.87
CA MET A 1 -29.53 -21.53 -0.16
C MET A 1 -30.14 -20.33 -0.85
N SER A 2 -29.53 -19.16 -0.75
CA SER A 2 -29.95 -17.96 -1.49
C SER A 2 -29.74 -18.23 -2.98
N ASN A 3 -30.67 -17.75 -3.84
CA ASN A 3 -30.44 -17.79 -5.28
C ASN A 3 -29.18 -16.96 -5.61
N PRO A 4 -28.31 -17.46 -6.52
CA PRO A 4 -27.16 -16.67 -6.96
C PRO A 4 -27.63 -15.32 -7.54
N ILE A 5 -26.92 -14.27 -7.21
CA ILE A 5 -27.19 -12.92 -7.70
C ILE A 5 -26.92 -12.90 -9.20
N ASN A 6 -27.85 -12.32 -9.95
CA ASN A 6 -27.69 -11.99 -11.35
C ASN A 6 -27.62 -10.46 -11.47
N PHE A 7 -26.49 -9.91 -11.96
CA PHE A 7 -26.32 -8.47 -12.08
C PHE A 7 -27.38 -7.80 -12.96
N ALA A 8 -27.75 -8.43 -14.08
CA ALA A 8 -28.79 -7.89 -14.98
C ALA A 8 -30.16 -7.77 -14.29
N GLU A 9 -30.52 -8.76 -13.46
CA GLU A 9 -31.75 -8.74 -12.67
C GLU A 9 -31.73 -7.66 -11.60
N LEU A 10 -30.59 -7.52 -10.89
CA LEU A 10 -30.40 -6.46 -9.90
C LEU A 10 -30.50 -5.07 -10.54
N LYS A 11 -29.91 -4.89 -11.71
CA LYS A 11 -30.00 -3.64 -12.46
C LYS A 11 -31.43 -3.35 -12.86
N ALA A 12 -32.14 -4.33 -13.37
CA ALA A 12 -33.55 -4.20 -13.77
C ALA A 12 -34.50 -3.89 -12.60
N SER A 13 -34.20 -4.37 -11.40
CA SER A 13 -34.97 -4.13 -10.18
C SER A 13 -34.89 -2.69 -9.65
N GLY A 14 -33.89 -1.90 -10.11
CA GLY A 14 -33.63 -0.56 -9.62
C GLY A 14 -33.09 -0.48 -8.17
N ILE A 15 -32.66 -1.60 -7.58
CA ILE A 15 -32.14 -1.65 -6.22
C ILE A 15 -30.68 -1.15 -6.16
N LEU A 16 -29.93 -1.31 -7.28
CA LEU A 16 -28.53 -0.89 -7.34
C LEU A 16 -28.40 0.63 -7.22
N PRO A 17 -27.34 1.11 -6.54
CA PRO A 17 -27.02 2.53 -6.51
C PRO A 17 -26.91 3.10 -7.93
N SER A 18 -27.69 4.12 -8.26
CA SER A 18 -27.73 4.71 -9.60
C SER A 18 -27.85 6.23 -9.54
N PRO A 19 -27.35 6.95 -10.56
CA PRO A 19 -27.50 8.40 -10.66
C PRO A 19 -28.95 8.78 -10.98
N GLU A 20 -29.41 9.90 -10.42
CA GLU A 20 -30.74 10.43 -10.61
C GLU A 20 -30.73 11.92 -10.98
N GLY A 21 -31.85 12.42 -11.46
CA GLY A 21 -32.10 13.84 -11.67
C GLY A 21 -31.09 14.55 -12.58
N VAL A 22 -30.52 15.64 -12.09
CA VAL A 22 -29.53 16.47 -12.82
C VAL A 22 -28.29 15.67 -13.18
N ALA A 23 -27.81 14.79 -12.28
CA ALA A 23 -26.64 13.96 -12.52
C ALA A 23 -26.85 13.01 -13.71
N LEU A 24 -28.01 12.35 -13.82
CA LEU A 24 -28.34 11.48 -14.95
C LEU A 24 -28.36 12.26 -16.27
N ARG A 25 -28.91 13.49 -16.25
CA ARG A 25 -28.88 14.37 -17.42
C ARG A 25 -27.48 14.75 -17.86
N ILE A 26 -26.60 15.08 -16.92
CA ILE A 26 -25.19 15.41 -17.20
C ILE A 26 -24.47 14.21 -17.82
N ILE A 27 -24.65 13.00 -17.26
CA ILE A 27 -24.05 11.78 -17.76
C ILE A 27 -24.47 11.53 -19.22
N ARG A 28 -25.78 11.63 -19.51
CA ARG A 28 -26.34 11.47 -20.88
C ARG A 28 -25.80 12.52 -21.85
N LEU A 29 -25.61 13.77 -21.41
CA LEU A 29 -25.00 14.81 -22.24
C LEU A 29 -23.54 14.47 -22.57
N CYS A 30 -22.77 13.94 -21.61
CA CYS A 30 -21.38 13.54 -21.81
C CYS A 30 -21.21 12.34 -22.73
N GLU A 31 -22.27 11.55 -22.98
CA GLU A 31 -22.26 10.39 -23.90
C GLU A 31 -22.53 10.75 -25.36
N GLN A 32 -22.90 12.00 -25.64
CA GLN A 32 -23.17 12.46 -27.00
C GLN A 32 -21.86 12.72 -27.76
N ASP A 33 -21.75 12.29 -29.01
CA ASP A 33 -20.56 12.51 -29.85
C ASP A 33 -20.22 14.00 -30.02
N ASN A 34 -21.24 14.88 -30.03
CA ASN A 34 -21.12 16.32 -30.19
C ASN A 34 -21.69 17.06 -29.00
N VAL A 35 -21.12 16.83 -27.79
CA VAL A 35 -21.59 17.47 -26.57
C VAL A 35 -21.42 18.99 -26.62
N SER A 36 -22.48 19.73 -26.36
CA SER A 36 -22.42 21.17 -26.16
C SER A 36 -21.85 21.50 -24.79
N LEU A 37 -20.60 21.94 -24.72
CA LEU A 37 -19.96 22.36 -23.47
C LEU A 37 -20.73 23.48 -22.76
N ALA A 38 -21.40 24.37 -23.53
CA ALA A 38 -22.22 25.43 -22.97
C ALA A 38 -23.52 24.88 -22.33
N GLU A 39 -24.12 23.85 -22.91
CA GLU A 39 -25.28 23.19 -22.34
C GLU A 39 -24.89 22.37 -21.11
N LEU A 40 -23.78 21.64 -21.18
CA LEU A 40 -23.22 20.88 -20.07
C LEU A 40 -22.91 21.81 -18.87
N ALA A 41 -22.25 22.95 -19.09
CA ALA A 41 -21.98 23.94 -18.05
C ALA A 41 -23.27 24.45 -17.38
N ARG A 42 -24.27 24.82 -18.19
CA ARG A 42 -25.60 25.27 -17.67
C ARG A 42 -26.32 24.18 -16.89
N THR A 43 -26.24 22.91 -17.32
CA THR A 43 -26.84 21.79 -16.62
C THR A 43 -26.16 21.55 -15.27
N ILE A 44 -24.82 21.63 -15.20
CA ILE A 44 -24.05 21.54 -13.94
C ILE A 44 -24.42 22.69 -13.00
N GLN A 45 -24.53 23.92 -13.52
CA GLN A 45 -24.87 25.11 -12.74
C GLN A 45 -26.28 25.04 -12.10
N ALA A 46 -27.15 24.16 -12.56
CA ALA A 46 -28.44 23.93 -11.94
C ALA A 46 -28.37 23.18 -10.59
N ASP A 47 -27.22 22.57 -10.25
CA ASP A 47 -26.99 21.90 -8.99
C ASP A 47 -25.83 22.59 -8.23
N ALA A 48 -26.18 23.40 -7.24
CA ALA A 48 -25.20 24.17 -6.45
C ALA A 48 -24.17 23.26 -5.72
N GLY A 49 -24.59 22.07 -5.26
CA GLY A 49 -23.70 21.11 -4.63
C GLY A 49 -22.67 20.55 -5.61
N LEU A 50 -23.09 20.25 -6.82
CA LEU A 50 -22.19 19.78 -7.88
C LEU A 50 -21.26 20.89 -8.38
N VAL A 51 -21.74 22.13 -8.49
CA VAL A 51 -20.91 23.30 -8.82
C VAL A 51 -19.74 23.45 -7.88
N GLY A 52 -19.97 23.44 -6.56
CA GLY A 52 -18.89 23.55 -5.55
C GLY A 52 -17.86 22.45 -5.67
N ARG A 53 -18.28 21.21 -5.92
CA ARG A 53 -17.40 20.04 -6.08
C ARG A 53 -16.55 20.14 -7.34
N ILE A 54 -17.12 20.54 -8.46
CA ILE A 54 -16.41 20.72 -9.73
C ILE A 54 -15.42 21.89 -9.64
N ILE A 55 -15.78 23.01 -9.01
CA ILE A 55 -14.88 24.14 -8.78
C ILE A 55 -13.68 23.71 -7.92
N LYS A 56 -13.90 22.93 -6.85
CA LYS A 56 -12.81 22.41 -6.03
C LYS A 56 -11.84 21.56 -6.86
N ILE A 57 -12.34 20.64 -7.68
CA ILE A 57 -11.51 19.81 -8.56
C ILE A 57 -10.76 20.69 -9.58
N ALA A 58 -11.44 21.62 -10.23
CA ALA A 58 -10.82 22.52 -11.19
C ALA A 58 -9.62 23.26 -10.56
N ASN A 59 -9.79 23.77 -9.35
CA ASN A 59 -8.73 24.44 -8.60
C ASN A 59 -7.60 23.50 -8.13
N THR A 60 -7.84 22.21 -8.05
CA THR A 60 -6.81 21.23 -7.73
C THR A 60 -6.00 20.83 -8.96
N VAL A 61 -6.64 20.76 -10.12
CA VAL A 61 -6.02 20.35 -11.40
C VAL A 61 -5.26 21.49 -12.07
N ASP A 62 -5.75 22.74 -11.98
CA ASP A 62 -5.12 23.89 -12.65
C ASP A 62 -3.88 24.37 -11.90
N PRO A 63 -2.68 24.29 -12.49
CA PRO A 63 -1.43 24.80 -11.88
C PRO A 63 -1.47 26.30 -11.56
N ASN A 64 -2.30 27.05 -12.28
CA ASN A 64 -2.44 28.49 -12.10
C ASN A 64 -3.50 28.89 -11.06
N SER A 65 -4.25 27.93 -10.52
CA SER A 65 -5.36 28.18 -9.59
C SER A 65 -4.94 28.94 -8.32
N LYS A 66 -3.69 28.75 -7.85
CA LYS A 66 -3.13 29.51 -6.70
C LYS A 66 -3.06 31.02 -6.95
N ARG A 67 -2.93 31.44 -8.23
CA ARG A 67 -2.88 32.87 -8.62
C ARG A 67 -4.25 33.39 -9.07
N ARG A 68 -5.04 32.55 -9.71
CA ARG A 68 -6.37 32.89 -10.24
C ARG A 68 -7.32 31.71 -10.03
N PRO A 69 -7.92 31.56 -8.84
CA PRO A 69 -8.81 30.45 -8.57
C PRO A 69 -10.05 30.49 -9.47
N VAL A 70 -10.45 29.33 -9.94
CA VAL A 70 -11.70 29.14 -10.66
C VAL A 70 -12.86 29.37 -9.67
N ALA A 71 -13.75 30.32 -10.02
CA ALA A 71 -14.90 30.70 -9.19
C ALA A 71 -16.26 30.26 -9.78
N SER A 72 -16.26 29.75 -11.01
CA SER A 72 -17.50 29.33 -11.70
C SER A 72 -17.23 28.18 -12.66
N VAL A 73 -18.28 27.38 -12.93
CA VAL A 73 -18.24 26.32 -13.93
C VAL A 73 -18.53 26.94 -15.31
N THR A 74 -17.51 27.04 -16.14
CA THR A 74 -17.56 27.55 -17.50
C THR A 74 -17.13 26.50 -18.51
N THR A 75 -17.27 26.75 -19.80
CA THR A 75 -16.73 25.89 -20.85
C THR A 75 -15.21 25.68 -20.69
N ALA A 76 -14.47 26.73 -20.31
CA ALA A 76 -13.05 26.63 -20.04
C ALA A 76 -12.74 25.67 -18.86
N THR A 77 -13.51 25.77 -17.77
CA THR A 77 -13.42 24.85 -16.64
C THR A 77 -13.64 23.39 -17.06
N LEU A 78 -14.64 23.14 -17.92
CA LEU A 78 -14.96 21.79 -18.39
C LEU A 78 -13.86 21.24 -19.31
N ILE A 79 -13.23 22.09 -20.14
CA ILE A 79 -12.09 21.69 -20.98
C ILE A 79 -10.90 21.32 -20.12
N THR A 80 -10.60 22.09 -19.07
CA THR A 80 -9.48 21.81 -18.15
C THR A 80 -9.63 20.47 -17.41
N ILE A 81 -10.84 20.15 -16.97
CA ILE A 81 -11.13 18.88 -16.26
C ILE A 81 -11.22 17.70 -17.22
N GLY A 82 -11.84 17.91 -18.39
CA GLY A 82 -12.17 16.89 -19.38
C GLY A 82 -13.56 16.27 -19.19
N ILE A 83 -14.24 16.01 -20.31
CA ILE A 83 -15.64 15.52 -20.31
C ILE A 83 -15.79 14.18 -19.61
N ASN A 84 -14.87 13.24 -19.86
CA ASN A 84 -14.90 11.93 -19.22
C ASN A 84 -14.76 12.00 -17.70
N ALA A 85 -13.84 12.84 -17.19
CA ALA A 85 -13.68 13.07 -15.77
C ALA A 85 -14.93 13.70 -15.14
N ILE A 86 -15.56 14.66 -15.83
CA ILE A 86 -16.84 15.26 -15.39
C ILE A 86 -17.94 14.21 -15.30
N ARG A 87 -18.08 13.34 -16.31
CA ARG A 87 -19.06 12.25 -16.31
C ARG A 87 -18.87 11.34 -15.10
N GLN A 88 -17.66 10.85 -14.90
CA GLN A 88 -17.31 9.93 -13.82
C GLN A 88 -17.52 10.56 -12.43
N MET A 89 -17.06 11.80 -12.24
CA MET A 89 -17.26 12.53 -10.98
C MET A 89 -18.73 12.81 -10.70
N THR A 90 -19.51 13.19 -11.72
CA THR A 90 -20.94 13.45 -11.57
C THR A 90 -21.68 12.18 -11.11
N LEU A 91 -21.35 11.04 -11.70
CA LEU A 91 -21.85 9.74 -11.28
C LEU A 91 -21.50 9.48 -9.81
N ALA A 92 -20.24 9.53 -9.45
CA ALA A 92 -19.77 9.25 -8.10
C ALA A 92 -20.40 10.19 -7.04
N PHE A 93 -20.48 11.48 -7.35
CA PHE A 93 -21.10 12.46 -6.46
C PHE A 93 -22.61 12.25 -6.31
N SER A 94 -23.31 11.79 -7.35
CA SER A 94 -24.74 11.49 -7.27
C SER A 94 -25.03 10.32 -6.33
N LEU A 95 -24.17 9.29 -6.35
CA LEU A 95 -24.30 8.14 -5.45
C LEU A 95 -24.24 8.56 -3.98
N ILE A 96 -23.27 9.45 -3.65
CA ILE A 96 -23.17 9.99 -2.29
C ILE A 96 -24.39 10.85 -1.94
N SER A 97 -24.85 11.66 -2.86
CA SER A 97 -26.00 12.57 -2.61
C SER A 97 -27.27 11.79 -2.32
N ASN A 98 -27.46 10.64 -2.97
CA ASN A 98 -28.63 9.77 -2.80
C ASN A 98 -28.58 8.90 -1.52
N ARG A 99 -27.50 8.95 -0.73
CA ARG A 99 -27.35 8.13 0.50
C ARG A 99 -28.48 8.28 1.50
N LYS A 100 -29.12 9.46 1.57
CA LYS A 100 -30.27 9.71 2.46
C LYS A 100 -31.49 8.88 2.11
N ASN A 101 -31.61 8.44 0.85
CA ASN A 101 -32.69 7.61 0.35
C ASN A 101 -32.38 6.11 0.46
N GLN A 102 -31.12 5.75 0.83
CA GLN A 102 -30.73 4.36 1.01
C GLN A 102 -31.41 3.81 2.27
N LYS A 103 -32.16 2.73 2.09
CA LYS A 103 -32.76 2.00 3.22
C LYS A 103 -31.62 1.34 4.02
N ASN A 104 -31.43 1.76 5.27
CA ASN A 104 -30.46 1.18 6.21
C ASN A 104 -30.99 -0.19 6.69
N GLY A 105 -31.09 -1.17 5.79
CA GLY A 105 -31.67 -2.48 6.09
C GLY A 105 -30.64 -3.57 6.43
N CYS A 106 -29.37 -3.32 6.20
CA CYS A 106 -28.31 -4.30 6.45
C CYS A 106 -27.67 -4.06 7.83
N GLU A 107 -28.02 -4.88 8.82
CA GLU A 107 -27.39 -4.84 10.14
C GLU A 107 -25.91 -5.24 10.03
N GLY A 108 -25.03 -4.51 10.73
CA GLY A 108 -23.58 -4.73 10.67
C GLY A 108 -22.89 -4.02 9.50
N PHE A 109 -23.65 -3.39 8.56
CA PHE A 109 -23.08 -2.52 7.54
C PHE A 109 -23.26 -1.06 7.95
N ASN A 110 -22.17 -0.39 8.24
CA ASN A 110 -22.20 1.02 8.63
C ASN A 110 -22.13 1.92 7.38
N TYR A 111 -23.29 2.39 6.91
CA TYR A 111 -23.39 3.23 5.70
C TYR A 111 -22.66 4.58 5.84
N LEU A 112 -22.65 5.19 7.04
CA LEU A 112 -21.95 6.45 7.27
C LEU A 112 -20.44 6.25 7.19
N GLU A 113 -19.94 5.21 7.83
CA GLU A 113 -18.52 4.85 7.82
C GLU A 113 -18.07 4.44 6.42
N PHE A 114 -18.89 3.69 5.66
CA PHE A 114 -18.61 3.33 4.28
C PHE A 114 -18.34 4.57 3.42
N TRP A 115 -19.23 5.57 3.45
CA TRP A 115 -19.03 6.79 2.68
C TRP A 115 -17.87 7.65 3.20
N SER A 116 -17.64 7.64 4.50
CA SER A 116 -16.50 8.33 5.12
C SER A 116 -15.18 7.72 4.65
N GLN A 117 -15.07 6.38 4.65
CA GLN A 117 -13.90 5.65 4.17
C GLN A 117 -13.69 5.84 2.66
N SER A 118 -14.75 5.73 1.86
CA SER A 118 -14.69 5.98 0.41
C SER A 118 -14.20 7.40 0.09
N THR A 119 -14.67 8.41 0.84
CA THR A 119 -14.21 9.80 0.70
C THR A 119 -12.75 9.95 1.11
N ALA A 120 -12.31 9.26 2.16
CA ALA A 120 -10.91 9.26 2.59
C ALA A 120 -10.00 8.61 1.54
N MET A 121 -10.40 7.46 0.99
CA MET A 121 -9.67 6.77 -0.08
C MET A 121 -9.58 7.65 -1.35
N ALA A 122 -10.67 8.31 -1.74
CA ALA A 122 -10.69 9.25 -2.87
C ALA A 122 -9.71 10.42 -2.66
N SER A 123 -9.72 11.00 -1.47
CA SER A 123 -8.78 12.07 -1.09
C SER A 123 -7.34 11.59 -1.13
N ALA A 124 -7.05 10.42 -0.58
CA ALA A 124 -5.73 9.81 -0.61
C ALA A 124 -5.23 9.55 -2.04
N ALA A 125 -6.08 8.95 -2.89
CA ALA A 125 -5.74 8.65 -4.28
C ALA A 125 -5.35 9.92 -5.06
N MET A 126 -6.06 11.02 -4.82
CA MET A 126 -5.77 12.31 -5.44
C MET A 126 -4.46 12.91 -4.90
N VAL A 127 -4.21 12.86 -3.59
CA VAL A 127 -2.99 13.38 -2.97
C VAL A 127 -1.76 12.61 -3.47
N ILE A 128 -1.82 11.26 -3.49
CA ILE A 128 -0.75 10.41 -4.01
C ILE A 128 -0.52 10.70 -5.49
N GLY A 129 -1.59 10.77 -6.30
CA GLY A 129 -1.51 11.05 -7.72
C GLY A 129 -0.85 12.39 -8.05
N GLY A 130 -1.01 13.39 -7.20
CA GLY A 130 -0.32 14.67 -7.31
C GLY A 130 1.20 14.58 -7.12
N ARG A 131 1.70 13.52 -6.47
CA ARG A 131 3.14 13.28 -6.27
C ARG A 131 3.76 12.42 -7.38
N ILE A 132 3.04 11.41 -7.85
CA ILE A 132 3.57 10.40 -8.78
C ILE A 132 3.02 10.50 -10.21
N SER A 133 2.05 11.37 -10.48
CA SER A 133 1.51 11.71 -11.82
C SER A 133 1.13 10.50 -12.68
N VAL A 134 0.49 9.47 -12.11
CA VAL A 134 0.14 8.19 -12.77
C VAL A 134 -1.13 8.27 -13.61
N ALA A 135 -2.07 9.15 -13.22
CA ALA A 135 -3.33 9.42 -13.91
C ALA A 135 -3.82 10.83 -13.56
N GLN A 136 -4.91 11.28 -14.20
CA GLN A 136 -5.50 12.57 -13.87
C GLN A 136 -6.13 12.53 -12.47
N LEU A 137 -5.97 13.60 -11.69
CA LEU A 137 -6.45 13.66 -10.30
C LEU A 137 -7.95 13.42 -10.16
N PRO A 138 -8.82 13.94 -11.05
CA PRO A 138 -10.26 13.65 -10.99
C PRO A 138 -10.60 12.18 -11.20
N GLU A 139 -9.85 11.47 -12.06
CA GLU A 139 -10.04 10.04 -12.30
C GLU A 139 -9.64 9.23 -11.07
N LEU A 140 -8.51 9.57 -10.45
CA LEU A 140 -8.04 8.93 -9.22
C LEU A 140 -9.01 9.14 -8.06
N PHE A 141 -9.52 10.38 -7.91
CA PHE A 141 -10.54 10.68 -6.90
C PHE A 141 -11.78 9.82 -7.10
N THR A 142 -12.27 9.74 -8.34
CA THR A 142 -13.47 8.95 -8.65
C THR A 142 -13.23 7.46 -8.42
N CYS A 143 -12.11 6.91 -8.87
CA CYS A 143 -11.77 5.51 -8.63
C CYS A 143 -11.71 5.20 -7.12
N GLY A 144 -11.05 6.04 -6.32
CA GLY A 144 -11.00 5.85 -4.87
C GLY A 144 -12.39 5.92 -4.20
N LEU A 145 -13.29 6.77 -4.73
CA LEU A 145 -14.62 6.95 -4.17
C LEU A 145 -15.54 5.74 -4.39
N ILE A 146 -15.37 5.04 -5.51
CA ILE A 146 -16.25 3.92 -5.90
C ILE A 146 -15.55 2.55 -5.80
N ALA A 147 -14.30 2.50 -5.38
CA ALA A 147 -13.50 1.26 -5.37
C ALA A 147 -14.17 0.10 -4.60
N GLU A 148 -14.92 0.41 -3.56
CA GLU A 148 -15.62 -0.58 -2.74
C GLU A 148 -17.15 -0.58 -2.94
N ILE A 149 -17.66 -0.05 -4.05
CA ILE A 149 -19.11 0.13 -4.29
C ILE A 149 -19.89 -1.18 -4.23
N GLY A 150 -19.28 -2.31 -4.56
CA GLY A 150 -19.89 -3.64 -4.49
C GLY A 150 -20.31 -4.03 -3.07
N ARG A 151 -19.66 -3.52 -2.03
CA ARG A 151 -20.09 -3.71 -0.62
C ARG A 151 -21.46 -3.05 -0.40
N LEU A 152 -21.64 -1.83 -0.93
CA LEU A 152 -22.92 -1.13 -0.86
C LEU A 152 -23.98 -1.85 -1.67
N CYS A 153 -23.62 -2.41 -2.83
CA CYS A 153 -24.52 -3.21 -3.65
C CYS A 153 -25.04 -4.42 -2.89
N LEU A 154 -24.16 -5.20 -2.23
CA LEU A 154 -24.57 -6.34 -1.39
C LEU A 154 -25.47 -5.91 -0.24
N ALA A 155 -25.09 -4.84 0.47
CA ALA A 155 -25.88 -4.32 1.59
C ALA A 155 -27.26 -3.83 1.17
N SER A 156 -27.41 -3.32 -0.07
CA SER A 156 -28.68 -2.82 -0.60
C SER A 156 -29.55 -3.92 -1.22
N ALA A 157 -28.93 -4.87 -1.93
CA ALA A 157 -29.63 -5.92 -2.66
C ALA A 157 -30.02 -7.11 -1.77
N CYS A 158 -29.14 -7.49 -0.84
CA CYS A 158 -29.33 -8.65 0.02
C CYS A 158 -29.12 -8.32 1.51
N PRO A 159 -29.84 -7.35 2.08
CA PRO A 159 -29.55 -6.81 3.41
C PRO A 159 -29.59 -7.86 4.52
N THR A 160 -30.54 -8.80 4.47
CA THR A 160 -30.71 -9.82 5.51
C THR A 160 -29.58 -10.87 5.48
N GLU A 161 -29.29 -11.38 4.29
CA GLU A 161 -28.26 -12.42 4.09
C GLU A 161 -26.87 -11.82 4.32
N TYR A 162 -26.63 -10.62 3.82
CA TYR A 162 -25.35 -9.94 4.00
C TYR A 162 -25.10 -9.57 5.47
N SER A 163 -26.15 -9.18 6.21
CA SER A 163 -26.07 -8.98 7.67
C SER A 163 -25.62 -10.20 8.42
N LYS A 164 -26.13 -11.40 8.05
CA LYS A 164 -25.69 -12.67 8.66
C LYS A 164 -24.23 -12.94 8.35
N LEU A 165 -23.84 -12.73 7.10
CA LEU A 165 -22.46 -12.96 6.65
C LEU A 165 -21.49 -12.03 7.38
N LEU A 166 -21.76 -10.74 7.47
CA LEU A 166 -20.92 -9.78 8.17
C LEU A 166 -20.73 -10.12 9.64
N ARG A 167 -21.79 -10.59 10.32
CA ARG A 167 -21.69 -11.05 11.71
C ARG A 167 -20.85 -12.32 11.86
N GLN A 168 -21.03 -13.29 10.96
CA GLN A 168 -20.30 -14.57 11.01
C GLN A 168 -18.80 -14.39 10.73
N PHE A 169 -18.43 -13.40 9.93
CA PHE A 169 -17.05 -13.17 9.47
C PHE A 169 -16.43 -11.90 10.07
N ALA A 170 -16.99 -11.35 11.17
CA ALA A 170 -16.49 -10.12 11.80
C ALA A 170 -15.01 -10.19 12.20
N ASP A 171 -14.56 -11.34 12.71
CA ASP A 171 -13.18 -11.60 13.18
C ASP A 171 -12.34 -12.42 12.17
N ARG A 172 -12.79 -12.52 10.92
CA ARG A 172 -12.12 -13.31 9.87
C ARG A 172 -11.35 -12.40 8.91
N SER A 173 -10.46 -13.02 8.11
CA SER A 173 -9.71 -12.27 7.12
C SER A 173 -10.61 -11.74 5.99
N PRO A 174 -10.23 -10.63 5.32
CA PRO A 174 -10.97 -10.09 4.17
C PRO A 174 -11.15 -11.12 3.04
N GLU A 175 -10.18 -12.03 2.84
CA GLU A 175 -10.24 -13.08 1.83
C GLU A 175 -11.29 -14.14 2.16
N GLN A 176 -11.41 -14.51 3.45
CA GLN A 176 -12.44 -15.45 3.90
C GLN A 176 -13.84 -14.88 3.72
N LEU A 177 -14.03 -13.57 3.99
CA LEU A 177 -15.30 -12.90 3.74
C LEU A 177 -15.60 -12.86 2.23
N LEU A 178 -14.59 -12.56 1.39
CA LEU A 178 -14.75 -12.52 -0.07
C LEU A 178 -15.18 -13.88 -0.63
N GLN A 179 -14.56 -14.95 -0.15
CA GLN A 179 -14.95 -16.33 -0.52
C GLN A 179 -16.38 -16.64 -0.09
N ALA A 180 -16.75 -16.31 1.15
CA ALA A 180 -18.10 -16.52 1.67
C ALA A 180 -19.16 -15.71 0.92
N GLU A 181 -18.84 -14.49 0.46
CA GLU A 181 -19.68 -13.70 -0.44
C GLU A 181 -19.92 -14.47 -1.75
N SER A 182 -18.87 -14.99 -2.39
CA SER A 182 -18.97 -15.78 -3.62
C SER A 182 -19.82 -17.03 -3.44
N GLU A 183 -19.63 -17.75 -2.33
CA GLU A 183 -20.39 -18.97 -2.02
C GLU A 183 -21.87 -18.69 -1.73
N CYS A 184 -22.15 -17.57 -1.05
CA CYS A 184 -23.51 -17.19 -0.66
C CYS A 184 -24.32 -16.59 -1.82
N PHE A 185 -23.69 -15.74 -2.61
CA PHE A 185 -24.36 -14.90 -3.61
C PHE A 185 -24.02 -15.26 -5.06
N GLY A 186 -23.04 -16.13 -5.31
CA GLY A 186 -22.53 -16.41 -6.66
C GLY A 186 -21.59 -15.33 -7.23
N MET A 187 -21.55 -14.16 -6.59
CA MET A 187 -20.67 -13.02 -6.89
C MET A 187 -20.23 -12.37 -5.58
N ASN A 188 -19.00 -11.95 -5.51
CA ASN A 188 -18.51 -11.19 -4.37
C ASN A 188 -18.52 -9.67 -4.62
N ARG A 189 -18.16 -8.89 -3.61
CA ARG A 189 -18.11 -7.43 -3.71
C ARG A 189 -17.18 -6.90 -4.81
N ARG A 190 -16.08 -7.61 -5.15
CA ARG A 190 -15.16 -7.19 -6.22
C ARG A 190 -15.80 -7.39 -7.59
N ASP A 191 -16.46 -8.53 -7.79
CA ASP A 191 -17.16 -8.84 -9.02
C ASP A 191 -18.27 -7.82 -9.28
N LEU A 192 -19.05 -7.48 -8.23
CA LEU A 192 -20.08 -6.45 -8.31
C LEU A 192 -19.50 -5.06 -8.60
N THR A 193 -18.35 -4.70 -8.01
CA THR A 193 -17.67 -3.43 -8.34
C THR A 193 -17.26 -3.39 -9.80
N LEU A 194 -16.70 -4.49 -10.32
CA LEU A 194 -16.30 -4.63 -11.73
C LEU A 194 -17.50 -4.47 -12.66
N GLU A 195 -18.60 -5.19 -12.41
CA GLU A 195 -19.83 -5.11 -13.19
C GLU A 195 -20.43 -3.69 -13.19
N MET A 196 -20.48 -3.05 -12.01
CA MET A 196 -20.96 -1.68 -11.88
C MET A 196 -20.11 -0.68 -12.67
N MET A 197 -18.77 -0.75 -12.54
CA MET A 197 -17.87 0.14 -13.28
C MET A 197 -17.95 -0.08 -14.79
N THR A 198 -18.09 -1.33 -15.22
CA THR A 198 -18.29 -1.70 -16.63
C THR A 198 -19.59 -1.11 -17.16
N ASP A 199 -20.69 -1.29 -16.43
CA ASP A 199 -22.00 -0.75 -16.78
C ASP A 199 -22.00 0.79 -16.86
N TRP A 200 -21.23 1.45 -16.00
CA TRP A 200 -21.05 2.90 -16.01
C TRP A 200 -20.07 3.40 -17.08
N GLY A 201 -19.47 2.50 -17.87
CA GLY A 201 -18.57 2.84 -18.97
C GLY A 201 -17.23 3.41 -18.53
N PHE A 202 -16.67 2.92 -17.41
CA PHE A 202 -15.32 3.26 -17.03
C PHE A 202 -14.32 2.64 -18.01
N PRO A 203 -13.18 3.31 -18.30
CA PRO A 203 -12.09 2.70 -19.07
C PRO A 203 -11.56 1.44 -18.38
N GLN A 204 -11.28 0.40 -19.18
CA GLN A 204 -10.81 -0.90 -18.68
C GLN A 204 -9.58 -0.77 -17.77
N LEU A 205 -8.68 0.14 -18.09
CA LEU A 205 -7.50 0.46 -17.25
C LEU A 205 -7.87 0.69 -15.78
N PHE A 206 -8.92 1.47 -15.51
CA PHE A 206 -9.33 1.80 -14.14
C PHE A 206 -10.11 0.64 -13.50
N ILE A 207 -10.91 -0.08 -14.27
CA ILE A 207 -11.64 -1.26 -13.82
C ILE A 207 -10.64 -2.30 -13.31
N ASP A 208 -9.61 -2.61 -14.09
CA ASP A 208 -8.57 -3.58 -13.76
C ASP A 208 -7.80 -3.17 -12.50
N CYS A 209 -7.44 -1.88 -12.39
CA CYS A 209 -6.70 -1.39 -11.22
C CYS A 209 -7.56 -1.40 -9.95
N VAL A 210 -8.84 -1.05 -10.05
CA VAL A 210 -9.78 -1.12 -8.92
C VAL A 210 -10.02 -2.57 -8.51
N PHE A 211 -10.15 -3.50 -9.47
CA PHE A 211 -10.33 -4.92 -9.15
C PHE A 211 -9.16 -5.51 -8.34
N HIS A 212 -7.93 -5.09 -8.66
CA HIS A 212 -6.73 -5.63 -8.02
C HIS A 212 -6.20 -4.79 -6.83
N HIS A 213 -6.81 -3.65 -6.50
CA HIS A 213 -6.24 -2.74 -5.49
C HIS A 213 -6.15 -3.31 -4.08
N GLU A 214 -7.04 -4.21 -3.68
CA GLU A 214 -6.98 -4.85 -2.36
C GLU A 214 -5.76 -5.78 -2.24
N ASN A 215 -5.32 -6.40 -3.35
CA ASN A 215 -4.19 -7.31 -3.39
C ASN A 215 -3.38 -7.14 -4.70
N PRO A 216 -2.54 -6.09 -4.80
CA PRO A 216 -1.78 -5.75 -6.01
C PRO A 216 -0.87 -6.87 -6.51
N GLU A 217 -0.34 -7.69 -5.60
CA GLU A 217 0.58 -8.79 -5.91
C GLU A 217 -0.08 -9.88 -6.81
N HIS A 218 -1.40 -10.01 -6.73
CA HIS A 218 -2.15 -10.95 -7.59
C HIS A 218 -2.39 -10.43 -9.01
N SER A 219 -2.13 -9.15 -9.29
CA SER A 219 -2.38 -8.54 -10.60
C SER A 219 -1.45 -9.06 -11.70
N ARG A 220 -0.26 -9.55 -11.35
CA ARG A 220 0.80 -9.99 -12.27
C ARG A 220 1.19 -8.94 -13.32
N TYR A 221 0.96 -7.66 -13.05
CA TYR A 221 1.38 -6.57 -13.92
C TYR A 221 2.90 -6.44 -13.90
N ALA A 222 3.47 -6.05 -15.06
CA ALA A 222 4.90 -5.79 -15.14
C ALA A 222 5.28 -4.70 -14.12
N PRO A 223 6.33 -4.89 -13.32
CA PRO A 223 6.86 -3.86 -12.44
C PRO A 223 7.05 -2.55 -13.20
N ASP A 224 6.83 -1.41 -12.58
CA ASP A 224 6.92 -0.07 -13.18
C ASP A 224 5.95 0.25 -14.32
N SER A 225 5.10 -0.69 -14.75
CA SER A 225 4.03 -0.38 -15.70
C SER A 225 3.04 0.62 -15.12
N ARG A 226 2.34 1.36 -15.99
CA ARG A 226 1.29 2.29 -15.57
C ARG A 226 0.19 1.57 -14.78
N LEU A 227 -0.19 0.35 -15.21
CA LEU A 227 -1.15 -0.51 -14.50
C LEU A 227 -0.69 -0.85 -13.09
N SER A 228 0.56 -1.30 -12.93
CA SER A 228 1.15 -1.60 -11.63
C SER A 228 1.16 -0.37 -10.72
N LYS A 229 1.69 0.76 -11.19
CA LYS A 229 1.75 2.01 -10.42
C LYS A 229 0.35 2.50 -10.02
N LEU A 230 -0.63 2.43 -10.90
CA LEU A 230 -2.00 2.83 -10.61
C LEU A 230 -2.66 1.91 -9.58
N THR A 231 -2.46 0.59 -9.69
CA THR A 231 -2.98 -0.39 -8.74
C THR A 231 -2.38 -0.18 -7.34
N HIS A 232 -1.05 0.00 -7.25
CA HIS A 232 -0.38 0.32 -5.98
C HIS A 232 -0.79 1.69 -5.42
N THR A 233 -1.07 2.67 -6.27
CA THR A 233 -1.64 3.97 -5.85
C THR A 233 -2.99 3.79 -5.17
N LEU A 234 -3.89 3.01 -5.75
CA LEU A 234 -5.21 2.74 -5.17
C LEU A 234 -5.10 1.87 -3.90
N HIS A 235 -4.14 0.93 -3.87
CA HIS A 235 -3.84 0.16 -2.66
C HIS A 235 -3.40 1.05 -1.51
N LEU A 236 -2.39 1.89 -1.72
CA LEU A 236 -1.91 2.84 -0.71
C LEU A 236 -3.04 3.80 -0.29
N ALA A 237 -3.86 4.26 -1.24
CA ALA A 237 -5.01 5.10 -0.95
C ALA A 237 -6.05 4.39 -0.06
N SER A 238 -6.29 3.10 -0.26
CA SER A 238 -7.17 2.30 0.61
C SER A 238 -6.61 2.20 2.03
N LEU A 239 -5.31 1.95 2.20
CA LEU A 239 -4.65 1.93 3.51
C LEU A 239 -4.76 3.29 4.22
N LEU A 240 -4.47 4.38 3.53
CA LEU A 240 -4.61 5.74 4.05
C LEU A 240 -6.07 6.11 4.35
N GLY A 241 -7.01 5.62 3.56
CA GLY A 241 -8.44 5.77 3.84
C GLY A 241 -8.86 5.13 5.17
N ARG A 242 -8.33 3.94 5.47
CA ARG A 242 -8.59 3.26 6.76
C ARG A 242 -8.00 4.01 7.94
N ILE A 243 -6.78 4.55 7.79
CA ILE A 243 -6.10 5.28 8.87
C ILE A 243 -6.83 6.58 9.25
N CYS A 244 -7.61 7.18 8.33
CA CYS A 244 -8.45 8.34 8.64
C CYS A 244 -9.53 8.01 9.68
N LEU A 245 -10.07 6.80 9.66
CA LEU A 245 -11.12 6.35 10.57
C LEU A 245 -10.56 5.68 11.84
N ALA A 246 -9.35 5.17 11.78
CA ALA A 246 -8.70 4.41 12.84
C ALA A 246 -8.45 5.22 14.11
N THR A 247 -8.43 4.55 15.25
CA THR A 247 -7.96 5.10 16.55
C THR A 247 -6.44 5.23 16.57
N GLU A 248 -5.87 5.99 17.49
CA GLU A 248 -4.41 6.16 17.61
C GLU A 248 -3.63 4.83 17.68
N PRO A 249 -4.02 3.85 18.51
CA PRO A 249 -3.33 2.57 18.55
C PRO A 249 -3.40 1.81 17.20
N GLN A 250 -4.58 1.81 16.55
CA GLN A 250 -4.76 1.18 15.25
C GLN A 250 -3.94 1.85 14.14
N ARG A 251 -3.73 3.17 14.22
CA ARG A 251 -2.86 3.91 13.30
C ARG A 251 -1.41 3.50 13.44
N ALA A 252 -0.92 3.39 14.67
CA ALA A 252 0.44 2.93 14.93
C ALA A 252 0.68 1.51 14.41
N GLU A 253 -0.31 0.62 14.57
CA GLU A 253 -0.27 -0.75 14.04
C GLU A 253 -0.27 -0.80 12.51
N GLN A 254 -1.01 0.08 11.83
CA GLN A 254 -1.12 0.10 10.37
C GLN A 254 0.03 0.84 9.67
N LEU A 255 0.76 1.70 10.39
CA LEU A 255 1.81 2.55 9.82
C LEU A 255 2.92 1.77 9.08
N PRO A 256 3.45 0.65 9.60
CA PRO A 256 4.44 -0.14 8.87
C PRO A 256 3.96 -0.65 7.51
N ALA A 257 2.72 -1.09 7.41
CA ALA A 257 2.13 -1.55 6.15
C ALA A 257 1.97 -0.39 5.13
N ILE A 258 1.61 0.80 5.60
CA ILE A 258 1.52 2.01 4.79
C ILE A 258 2.89 2.41 4.24
N LEU A 259 3.92 2.45 5.10
CA LEU A 259 5.29 2.78 4.69
C LEU A 259 5.83 1.76 3.69
N HIS A 260 5.56 0.46 3.90
CA HIS A 260 5.93 -0.58 2.96
C HIS A 260 5.24 -0.41 1.59
N SER A 261 3.91 -0.19 1.58
CA SER A 261 3.16 0.06 0.35
C SER A 261 3.63 1.34 -0.37
N ALA A 262 3.99 2.39 0.36
CA ALA A 262 4.51 3.63 -0.21
C ALA A 262 5.90 3.45 -0.85
N ALA A 263 6.75 2.61 -0.25
CA ALA A 263 8.08 2.29 -0.77
C ALA A 263 8.01 1.62 -2.15
N THR A 264 6.98 0.80 -2.45
CA THR A 264 6.78 0.20 -3.80
C THR A 264 6.50 1.26 -4.88
N LEU A 265 6.04 2.45 -4.49
CA LEU A 265 5.84 3.61 -5.35
C LEU A 265 7.05 4.57 -5.36
N GLY A 266 8.15 4.23 -4.69
CA GLY A 266 9.34 5.06 -4.55
C GLY A 266 9.16 6.27 -3.62
N LEU A 267 8.19 6.23 -2.71
CA LEU A 267 7.93 7.31 -1.75
C LEU A 267 8.74 7.07 -0.46
N SER A 268 9.43 8.13 0.01
CA SER A 268 10.15 8.07 1.29
C SER A 268 9.16 8.05 2.49
N PRO A 269 9.60 7.58 3.67
CA PRO A 269 8.80 7.64 4.89
C PRO A 269 8.26 9.04 5.20
N GLU A 270 9.09 10.08 5.08
CA GLU A 270 8.73 11.47 5.34
C GLU A 270 7.65 11.95 4.34
N THR A 271 7.86 11.67 3.05
CA THR A 271 6.87 11.97 2.01
C THR A 271 5.55 11.24 2.26
N THR A 272 5.62 10.00 2.75
CA THR A 272 4.43 9.20 3.07
C THR A 272 3.64 9.80 4.23
N ILE A 273 4.32 10.27 5.27
CA ILE A 273 3.68 10.97 6.39
C ILE A 273 3.05 12.29 5.94
N ASP A 274 3.73 13.05 5.09
CA ASP A 274 3.17 14.28 4.50
C ASP A 274 1.89 13.98 3.70
N ILE A 275 1.90 12.92 2.87
CA ILE A 275 0.74 12.45 2.12
C ILE A 275 -0.39 12.05 3.08
N ALA A 276 -0.09 11.31 4.14
CA ALA A 276 -1.07 10.88 5.12
C ALA A 276 -1.72 12.08 5.82
N ASN A 277 -0.93 13.06 6.24
CA ASN A 277 -1.42 14.28 6.89
C ASN A 277 -2.22 15.17 5.93
N GLN A 278 -1.77 15.31 4.68
CA GLN A 278 -2.53 16.01 3.65
C GLN A 278 -3.85 15.27 3.34
N THR A 279 -3.85 13.94 3.35
CA THR A 279 -5.06 13.13 3.18
C THR A 279 -6.08 13.39 4.29
N LEU A 280 -5.66 13.50 5.55
CA LEU A 280 -6.55 13.86 6.68
C LEU A 280 -7.23 15.22 6.46
N GLN A 281 -6.51 16.20 5.97
CA GLN A 281 -7.03 17.54 5.67
C GLN A 281 -8.02 17.52 4.50
N GLU A 282 -7.64 16.86 3.39
CA GLU A 282 -8.47 16.72 2.21
C GLU A 282 -9.74 15.93 2.50
N TRP A 283 -9.65 14.84 3.27
CA TRP A 283 -10.81 14.07 3.72
C TRP A 283 -11.83 14.92 4.47
N ARG A 284 -11.39 15.79 5.39
CA ARG A 284 -12.29 16.72 6.10
C ARG A 284 -12.93 17.72 5.15
N THR A 285 -12.14 18.31 4.25
CA THR A 285 -12.63 19.29 3.30
C THR A 285 -13.64 18.69 2.32
N TRP A 286 -13.35 17.49 1.79
CA TRP A 286 -14.28 16.76 0.94
C TRP A 286 -15.51 16.27 1.71
N GLY A 287 -15.33 15.81 2.95
CA GLY A 287 -16.44 15.41 3.82
C GLY A 287 -17.45 16.52 4.01
N GLN A 288 -17.01 17.74 4.30
CA GLN A 288 -17.88 18.92 4.39
C GLN A 288 -18.63 19.17 3.06
N LEU A 289 -17.92 19.14 1.94
CA LEU A 289 -18.49 19.41 0.62
C LEU A 289 -19.48 18.32 0.15
N LEU A 290 -19.19 17.07 0.50
CA LEU A 290 -20.05 15.92 0.19
C LEU A 290 -21.13 15.69 1.25
N GLY A 291 -21.07 16.40 2.38
CA GLY A 291 -21.92 16.22 3.56
C GLY A 291 -21.70 14.85 4.20
N VAL A 292 -20.50 14.30 4.12
CA VAL A 292 -20.10 13.03 4.73
C VAL A 292 -19.46 13.31 6.09
N GLU A 293 -19.77 12.49 7.09
CA GLU A 293 -19.22 12.63 8.42
C GLU A 293 -17.71 12.35 8.42
N THR A 294 -16.97 13.29 8.99
CA THR A 294 -15.52 13.17 9.19
C THR A 294 -15.18 13.57 10.61
N ARG A 295 -14.04 13.11 11.10
CA ARG A 295 -13.60 13.40 12.46
C ARG A 295 -12.30 14.21 12.45
N GLU A 296 -12.11 15.06 13.43
CA GLU A 296 -10.80 15.67 13.66
C GLU A 296 -9.84 14.62 14.17
N ARG A 297 -8.65 14.61 13.60
CA ARG A 297 -7.59 13.65 13.93
C ARG A 297 -6.28 14.37 14.11
N ALA A 298 -5.51 13.96 15.12
CA ALA A 298 -4.15 14.41 15.30
C ALA A 298 -3.30 14.05 14.06
N PRO A 299 -2.33 14.91 13.69
CA PRO A 299 -1.37 14.57 12.65
C PRO A 299 -0.63 13.27 12.97
N ILE A 300 -0.38 12.49 11.92
CA ILE A 300 0.44 11.30 12.00
C ILE A 300 1.90 11.75 12.04
N GLN A 301 2.67 11.17 12.95
CA GLN A 301 4.10 11.40 13.06
C GLN A 301 4.82 10.08 12.81
N LEU A 302 6.03 10.15 12.25
CA LEU A 302 6.92 9.01 12.36
C LEU A 302 7.13 8.75 13.85
N PRO A 303 7.13 7.49 14.30
CA PRO A 303 7.51 7.20 15.68
C PRO A 303 8.83 7.92 15.93
N ASP A 304 8.82 8.81 16.92
CA ASP A 304 10.04 9.46 17.34
C ASP A 304 11.09 8.36 17.55
N ARG A 305 12.23 8.52 16.93
CA ARG A 305 13.43 7.82 17.41
C ARG A 305 13.53 8.25 18.85
N ASN A 306 13.11 7.39 19.78
CA ASN A 306 13.02 7.72 21.18
C ASN A 306 14.30 8.44 21.58
N GLU A 307 14.17 9.67 22.12
CA GLU A 307 15.29 10.35 22.79
C GLU A 307 15.87 9.49 23.93
N ALA A 308 15.11 8.52 24.44
CA ALA A 308 15.60 7.45 25.31
C ALA A 308 16.69 6.60 24.64
N ASP A 309 16.64 6.37 23.31
CA ASP A 309 17.73 5.72 22.56
C ASP A 309 18.88 6.71 22.28
N ILE A 310 18.61 8.03 22.19
CA ILE A 310 19.64 9.07 22.02
C ILE A 310 20.36 9.38 23.34
N ASP A 311 19.66 9.39 24.48
CA ASP A 311 20.28 9.51 25.79
C ASP A 311 21.04 8.25 26.20
N SER A 312 20.59 7.08 25.76
CA SER A 312 21.38 5.84 25.86
C SER A 312 22.61 5.86 24.95
N GLN A 313 22.61 6.62 23.85
CA GLN A 313 23.76 6.80 22.95
C GLN A 313 24.67 7.98 23.37
N LYS A 314 24.16 9.03 24.01
CA LYS A 314 25.00 10.14 24.53
C LYS A 314 25.82 9.77 25.77
N ASN A 315 25.36 8.78 26.55
CA ASN A 315 26.12 8.22 27.67
C ASN A 315 27.00 7.02 27.28
N ALA A 316 26.98 6.61 26.00
CA ALA A 316 27.81 5.51 25.44
C ALA A 316 29.01 6.00 24.62
N SER A 317 29.61 7.13 24.95
CA SER A 317 30.98 7.46 24.56
C SER A 317 31.99 6.86 25.59
N THR A 318 31.73 5.61 25.92
CA THR A 318 32.73 4.70 26.55
C THR A 318 32.69 3.42 25.70
N GLU A 319 33.83 2.88 25.39
CA GLU A 319 33.99 1.64 24.60
C GLU A 319 32.94 0.59 24.98
N PRO A 320 32.27 -0.09 23.99
CA PRO A 320 31.27 -1.07 24.33
C PRO A 320 31.91 -2.20 25.10
N ALA A 321 31.51 -2.36 26.35
CA ALA A 321 31.84 -3.53 27.13
C ALA A 321 31.39 -4.78 26.35
N PRO A 322 32.12 -5.91 26.37
CA PRO A 322 31.80 -7.10 25.62
C PRO A 322 30.44 -7.64 26.05
N ASP A 323 29.48 -7.54 25.13
CA ASP A 323 28.12 -8.05 25.33
C ASP A 323 28.12 -9.59 25.38
N ASN A 324 28.09 -10.13 26.59
CA ASN A 324 28.24 -11.55 26.90
C ASN A 324 26.90 -12.32 26.85
N THR A 325 25.84 -11.77 26.21
CA THR A 325 24.50 -12.36 26.23
C THR A 325 24.22 -13.36 25.12
N GLY A 326 25.16 -13.68 24.24
CA GLY A 326 24.96 -14.64 23.14
C GLY A 326 24.03 -14.16 22.02
N LYS A 327 23.35 -13.01 22.16
CA LYS A 327 22.48 -12.41 21.15
C LYS A 327 23.29 -11.71 20.06
N MET A 328 22.87 -11.87 18.80
CA MET A 328 23.54 -11.27 17.64
C MET A 328 22.57 -10.41 16.82
N ARG A 329 23.12 -9.39 16.16
CA ARG A 329 22.44 -8.63 15.10
C ARG A 329 22.77 -9.29 13.77
N ILE A 330 21.74 -9.66 13.00
CA ILE A 330 21.85 -10.41 11.75
C ILE A 330 21.17 -9.60 10.65
N LEU A 331 21.86 -9.32 9.56
CA LEU A 331 21.30 -8.71 8.37
C LEU A 331 21.16 -9.78 7.28
N VAL A 332 19.96 -9.93 6.73
CA VAL A 332 19.67 -10.84 5.60
C VAL A 332 19.31 -9.99 4.38
N ILE A 333 20.06 -10.18 3.29
CA ILE A 333 19.86 -9.45 2.03
C ILE A 333 19.57 -10.48 0.93
N ASP A 334 18.32 -10.57 0.50
CA ASP A 334 17.91 -11.50 -0.55
C ASP A 334 16.62 -11.00 -1.21
N GLN A 335 16.51 -11.16 -2.54
CA GLN A 335 15.30 -10.80 -3.29
C GLN A 335 14.15 -11.77 -3.02
N ASP A 336 14.44 -12.99 -2.57
CA ASP A 336 13.44 -13.99 -2.21
C ASP A 336 12.82 -13.64 -0.85
N LYS A 337 11.60 -13.07 -0.91
CA LYS A 337 10.82 -12.70 0.28
C LYS A 337 10.48 -13.90 1.17
N ALA A 338 10.28 -15.09 0.60
CA ALA A 338 9.96 -16.29 1.36
C ALA A 338 11.19 -16.74 2.17
N LEU A 339 12.37 -16.70 1.57
CA LEU A 339 13.63 -17.01 2.22
C LEU A 339 13.97 -16.00 3.33
N THR A 340 13.87 -14.70 3.04
CA THR A 340 14.11 -13.63 4.05
C THR A 340 13.15 -13.73 5.22
N PHE A 341 11.87 -14.01 4.97
CA PHE A 341 10.87 -14.21 6.01
C PHE A 341 11.16 -15.46 6.86
N MET A 342 11.53 -16.58 6.22
CA MET A 342 11.89 -17.82 6.91
C MET A 342 13.12 -17.62 7.81
N LEU A 343 14.18 -16.99 7.29
CA LEU A 343 15.41 -16.72 8.04
C LEU A 343 15.16 -15.73 9.18
N ASN A 344 14.35 -14.70 8.95
CA ASN A 344 13.93 -13.77 10.00
C ASN A 344 13.23 -14.51 11.15
N LYS A 345 12.19 -15.31 10.86
CA LYS A 345 11.49 -16.09 11.89
C LYS A 345 12.42 -17.04 12.65
N LEU A 346 13.31 -17.73 11.94
CA LEU A 346 14.22 -18.70 12.54
C LEU A 346 15.21 -18.05 13.50
N PHE A 347 15.86 -16.97 13.06
CA PHE A 347 16.86 -16.29 13.90
C PHE A 347 16.22 -15.49 15.04
N SER A 348 15.05 -14.88 14.80
CA SER A 348 14.29 -14.18 15.86
C SER A 348 13.79 -15.16 16.94
N ALA A 349 13.36 -16.37 16.57
CA ALA A 349 13.03 -17.42 17.52
C ALA A 349 14.24 -17.87 18.36
N GLY A 350 15.46 -17.76 17.82
CA GLY A 350 16.72 -17.96 18.53
C GLY A 350 17.14 -16.78 19.43
N GLY A 351 16.30 -15.73 19.53
CA GLY A 351 16.57 -14.56 20.37
C GLY A 351 17.53 -13.53 19.75
N HIS A 352 17.83 -13.64 18.44
CA HIS A 352 18.66 -12.70 17.71
C HIS A 352 17.84 -11.54 17.15
N THR A 353 18.48 -10.38 16.95
CA THR A 353 17.87 -9.24 16.25
C THR A 353 18.12 -9.37 14.75
N VAL A 354 17.07 -9.40 13.94
CA VAL A 354 17.19 -9.64 12.50
C VAL A 354 16.70 -8.44 11.70
N TYR A 355 17.52 -8.00 10.75
CA TYR A 355 17.22 -6.98 9.76
C TYR A 355 17.14 -7.64 8.39
N THR A 356 16.31 -7.13 7.49
CA THR A 356 16.15 -7.68 6.15
C THR A 356 16.22 -6.60 5.09
N ALA A 357 16.87 -6.89 3.96
CA ALA A 357 16.90 -6.02 2.79
C ALA A 357 16.66 -6.84 1.52
N GLN A 358 16.17 -6.21 0.45
CA GLN A 358 15.88 -6.86 -0.83
C GLN A 358 16.83 -6.44 -1.95
N SER A 359 17.77 -5.52 -1.69
CA SER A 359 18.77 -5.06 -2.64
C SER A 359 20.11 -4.86 -1.95
N GLY A 360 21.20 -4.82 -2.71
CA GLY A 360 22.54 -4.61 -2.19
C GLY A 360 22.72 -3.23 -1.59
N SER A 361 22.16 -2.18 -2.19
CA SER A 361 22.19 -0.81 -1.68
C SER A 361 21.43 -0.66 -0.36
N ALA A 362 20.20 -1.16 -0.29
CA ALA A 362 19.42 -1.15 0.96
C ALA A 362 20.11 -1.96 2.06
N GLY A 363 20.79 -3.07 1.69
CA GLY A 363 21.61 -3.84 2.62
C GLY A 363 22.82 -3.08 3.14
N LEU A 364 23.46 -2.27 2.29
CA LEU A 364 24.58 -1.40 2.69
C LEU A 364 24.10 -0.34 3.71
N ASP A 365 22.99 0.34 3.43
CA ASP A 365 22.44 1.37 4.32
C ASP A 365 22.11 0.80 5.71
N ILE A 366 21.40 -0.34 5.75
CA ILE A 366 21.11 -1.03 7.02
C ILE A 366 22.40 -1.51 7.71
N ALA A 367 23.38 -2.02 6.97
CA ALA A 367 24.65 -2.44 7.56
C ALA A 367 25.36 -1.27 8.25
N LEU A 368 25.44 -0.10 7.60
CA LEU A 368 26.07 1.10 8.15
C LEU A 368 25.35 1.59 9.41
N GLU A 369 24.04 1.54 9.42
CA GLU A 369 23.22 2.01 10.54
C GLU A 369 23.23 1.04 11.72
N GLN A 370 23.05 -0.26 11.46
CA GLN A 370 22.80 -1.27 12.49
C GLN A 370 24.04 -2.06 12.91
N GLN A 371 25.15 -1.94 12.17
CA GLN A 371 26.41 -2.64 12.43
C GLN A 371 26.21 -4.14 12.77
N PRO A 372 25.65 -4.96 11.84
CA PRO A 372 25.32 -6.35 12.10
C PRO A 372 26.56 -7.20 12.36
N HIS A 373 26.44 -8.17 13.26
CA HIS A 373 27.49 -9.15 13.54
C HIS A 373 27.58 -10.23 12.44
N ILE A 374 26.43 -10.49 11.76
CA ILE A 374 26.34 -11.43 10.64
C ILE A 374 25.64 -10.72 9.50
N ILE A 375 26.19 -10.84 8.29
CA ILE A 375 25.58 -10.39 7.05
C ILE A 375 25.41 -11.61 6.15
N ILE A 376 24.16 -11.95 5.82
CA ILE A 376 23.79 -13.06 4.93
C ILE A 376 23.22 -12.44 3.67
N THR A 377 23.81 -12.70 2.51
CA THR A 377 23.41 -12.04 1.27
C THR A 377 23.36 -13.02 0.09
N GLU A 378 22.48 -12.74 -0.91
CA GLU A 378 22.57 -13.37 -2.23
C GLU A 378 23.80 -12.85 -2.97
N TRP A 379 24.31 -13.61 -3.96
CA TRP A 379 25.51 -13.25 -4.72
C TRP A 379 25.30 -12.08 -5.67
N VAL A 380 24.18 -12.05 -6.39
CA VAL A 380 23.88 -11.08 -7.46
C VAL A 380 22.67 -10.25 -7.14
N PHE A 381 22.85 -8.92 -7.14
CA PHE A 381 21.78 -7.92 -7.20
C PHE A 381 21.99 -7.03 -8.42
N HIS A 382 20.94 -6.36 -8.87
CA HIS A 382 21.02 -5.46 -10.03
C HIS A 382 21.80 -4.18 -9.74
N ASP A 383 21.83 -3.77 -8.47
CA ASP A 383 22.39 -2.50 -8.00
C ASP A 383 23.81 -2.64 -7.40
N LEU A 384 24.03 -3.63 -6.53
CA LEU A 384 25.31 -3.79 -5.82
C LEU A 384 25.54 -5.28 -5.48
N ASP A 385 26.53 -5.92 -6.10
CA ASP A 385 26.83 -7.34 -5.85
C ASP A 385 27.46 -7.59 -4.47
N ALA A 386 27.36 -8.83 -3.99
CA ALA A 386 27.86 -9.24 -2.67
C ALA A 386 29.36 -9.00 -2.48
N ALA A 387 30.18 -9.16 -3.55
CA ALA A 387 31.62 -8.96 -3.47
C ALA A 387 31.97 -7.47 -3.28
N THR A 388 31.27 -6.59 -3.99
CA THR A 388 31.44 -5.15 -3.87
C THR A 388 30.92 -4.67 -2.51
N LEU A 389 29.74 -5.14 -2.06
CA LEU A 389 29.19 -4.84 -0.74
C LEU A 389 30.19 -5.26 0.38
N CYS A 390 30.73 -6.47 0.30
CA CYS A 390 31.68 -6.95 1.29
C CYS A 390 32.96 -6.11 1.30
N ARG A 391 33.57 -5.83 0.14
CA ARG A 391 34.75 -4.96 0.05
C ARG A 391 34.49 -3.58 0.64
N THR A 392 33.39 -2.96 0.30
CA THR A 392 33.02 -1.64 0.83
C THR A 392 32.90 -1.67 2.35
N LEU A 393 32.18 -2.63 2.91
CA LEU A 393 32.05 -2.75 4.36
C LEU A 393 33.37 -3.05 5.07
N ARG A 394 34.26 -3.87 4.47
CA ARG A 394 35.58 -4.19 5.04
C ARG A 394 36.53 -2.97 5.13
N THR A 395 36.31 -1.89 4.37
CA THR A 395 37.06 -0.65 4.49
C THR A 395 36.58 0.25 5.65
N ILE A 396 35.44 -0.09 6.27
CA ILE A 396 34.82 0.72 7.32
C ILE A 396 35.19 0.12 8.70
N PRO A 397 35.72 0.91 9.64
CA PRO A 397 35.99 0.45 10.99
C PRO A 397 34.77 -0.18 11.66
N GLY A 398 34.94 -1.31 12.33
CA GLY A 398 33.86 -2.05 13.00
C GLY A 398 33.29 -3.24 12.22
N PHE A 399 33.51 -3.32 10.90
CA PHE A 399 33.06 -4.46 10.08
C PHE A 399 34.09 -5.56 9.87
N ASP A 400 35.31 -5.39 10.36
CA ASP A 400 36.38 -6.39 10.35
C ASP A 400 35.96 -7.67 11.09
N LYS A 401 35.17 -7.55 12.16
CA LYS A 401 34.64 -8.67 12.96
C LYS A 401 33.31 -9.22 12.48
N SER A 402 32.63 -8.54 11.57
CA SER A 402 31.37 -9.02 11.01
C SER A 402 31.57 -10.27 10.18
N TYR A 403 30.71 -11.29 10.36
CA TYR A 403 30.78 -12.55 9.63
C TYR A 403 29.92 -12.43 8.35
N PHE A 404 30.59 -12.48 7.19
CA PHE A 404 29.95 -12.26 5.91
C PHE A 404 29.66 -13.59 5.19
N VAL A 405 28.42 -13.89 4.89
CA VAL A 405 27.96 -15.16 4.30
C VAL A 405 27.25 -14.89 2.99
N VAL A 406 27.58 -15.65 1.97
CA VAL A 406 26.83 -15.64 0.70
C VAL A 406 26.01 -16.89 0.57
N LEU A 407 24.71 -16.72 0.29
CA LEU A 407 23.76 -17.78 -0.09
C LEU A 407 23.49 -17.64 -1.59
N THR A 408 23.76 -18.66 -2.39
CA THR A 408 23.57 -18.58 -3.85
C THR A 408 23.13 -19.90 -4.47
N ALA A 409 22.38 -19.81 -5.56
CA ALA A 409 22.02 -20.96 -6.39
C ALA A 409 23.13 -21.35 -7.39
N SER A 410 24.17 -20.52 -7.56
CA SER A 410 25.28 -20.76 -8.49
C SER A 410 26.44 -21.48 -7.79
N ASP A 411 26.91 -22.58 -8.38
CA ASP A 411 28.03 -23.37 -7.85
C ASP A 411 29.34 -23.19 -8.68
N ALA A 412 29.48 -22.03 -9.35
CA ALA A 412 30.65 -21.77 -10.19
C ALA A 412 31.92 -21.55 -9.35
N GLU A 413 32.97 -22.33 -9.60
CA GLU A 413 34.29 -22.19 -8.93
C GLU A 413 34.87 -20.77 -9.04
N LYS A 414 34.58 -20.07 -10.14
CA LYS A 414 34.99 -18.68 -10.35
C LYS A 414 34.33 -17.75 -9.30
N THR A 415 33.11 -18.00 -8.93
CA THR A 415 32.35 -17.24 -7.91
C THR A 415 32.92 -17.46 -6.52
N LYS A 416 33.31 -18.68 -6.18
CA LYS A 416 33.99 -19.01 -4.90
C LYS A 416 35.32 -18.31 -4.76
N THR A 417 36.12 -18.24 -5.84
CA THR A 417 37.40 -17.53 -5.86
C THR A 417 37.20 -16.03 -5.66
N GLN A 418 36.23 -15.43 -6.33
CA GLN A 418 35.87 -14.01 -6.17
C GLN A 418 35.37 -13.70 -4.74
N ALA A 419 34.58 -14.58 -4.13
CA ALA A 419 34.10 -14.45 -2.77
C ALA A 419 35.24 -14.40 -1.77
N ARG A 420 36.22 -15.31 -1.91
CA ARG A 420 37.43 -15.32 -1.05
C ARG A 420 38.26 -14.04 -1.19
N GLN A 421 38.46 -13.56 -2.42
CA GLN A 421 39.18 -12.30 -2.69
C GLN A 421 38.47 -11.06 -2.14
N ALA A 422 37.13 -11.10 -2.03
CA ALA A 422 36.32 -10.03 -1.46
C ALA A 422 36.29 -10.02 0.08
N GLY A 423 36.85 -11.04 0.75
CA GLY A 423 36.85 -11.16 2.22
C GLY A 423 35.54 -11.74 2.78
N ILE A 424 34.79 -12.51 1.98
CA ILE A 424 33.60 -13.24 2.40
C ILE A 424 34.03 -14.46 3.23
N ASP A 425 33.41 -14.65 4.40
CA ASP A 425 33.81 -15.68 5.38
C ASP A 425 33.20 -17.05 5.06
N ALA A 426 32.00 -17.10 4.48
CA ALA A 426 31.36 -18.35 4.13
C ALA A 426 30.58 -18.25 2.81
N TYR A 427 30.55 -19.34 2.04
CA TYR A 427 29.84 -19.49 0.78
C TYR A 427 28.98 -20.74 0.87
N ILE A 428 27.67 -20.59 0.70
CA ILE A 428 26.69 -21.65 0.92
C ILE A 428 25.79 -21.77 -0.31
N HIS A 429 25.66 -22.97 -0.83
CA HIS A 429 24.81 -23.27 -1.97
C HIS A 429 23.36 -23.54 -1.53
N LYS A 430 22.39 -22.95 -2.23
CA LYS A 430 20.96 -23.25 -2.09
C LYS A 430 20.59 -24.51 -2.88
N PRO A 431 19.81 -25.46 -2.33
CA PRO A 431 19.18 -25.47 -0.99
C PRO A 431 20.15 -25.92 0.12
N PHE A 432 19.94 -25.42 1.33
CA PHE A 432 20.74 -25.72 2.50
C PHE A 432 19.89 -26.23 3.67
N SER A 433 20.52 -26.98 4.58
CA SER A 433 19.82 -27.52 5.75
C SER A 433 19.83 -26.55 6.94
N PRO A 434 18.89 -26.63 7.88
CA PRO A 434 18.88 -25.81 9.10
C PRO A 434 20.16 -25.90 9.93
N LYS A 435 20.88 -27.02 9.85
CA LYS A 435 22.17 -27.23 10.53
C LYS A 435 23.22 -26.23 10.07
N VAL A 436 23.26 -25.89 8.78
CA VAL A 436 24.19 -24.92 8.20
C VAL A 436 24.01 -23.55 8.84
N LEU A 437 22.78 -23.15 9.16
CA LEU A 437 22.49 -21.88 9.82
C LEU A 437 23.01 -21.84 11.26
N SER A 438 22.92 -22.96 11.98
CA SER A 438 23.53 -23.09 13.32
C SER A 438 25.06 -23.01 13.26
N ASP A 439 25.69 -23.62 12.25
CA ASP A 439 27.12 -23.55 12.04
C ASP A 439 27.60 -22.12 11.73
N ILE A 440 26.82 -21.33 10.98
CA ILE A 440 27.09 -19.91 10.73
C ILE A 440 27.05 -19.11 12.03
N LEU A 441 26.06 -19.32 12.89
CA LEU A 441 25.94 -18.62 14.18
C LEU A 441 27.18 -18.91 15.06
N LEU A 442 27.58 -20.17 15.14
CA LEU A 442 28.75 -20.59 15.91
C LEU A 442 30.06 -20.01 15.35
N ALA A 443 30.23 -20.00 14.02
CA ALA A 443 31.40 -19.44 13.36
C ALA A 443 31.51 -17.93 13.57
N ALA A 444 30.39 -17.23 13.45
CA ALA A 444 30.31 -15.78 13.69
C ALA A 444 30.64 -15.42 15.16
N GLN A 445 30.13 -16.23 16.10
CA GLN A 445 30.41 -16.05 17.51
C GLN A 445 31.91 -16.20 17.83
N ARG A 446 32.58 -17.22 17.27
CA ARG A 446 34.02 -17.43 17.40
C ARG A 446 34.83 -16.28 16.79
N LYS A 447 34.45 -15.79 15.62
CA LYS A 447 35.13 -14.65 15.00
C LYS A 447 34.99 -13.38 15.85
N ARG A 448 33.88 -13.17 16.52
CA ARG A 448 33.63 -12.03 17.42
C ARG A 448 34.50 -12.12 18.70
N THR A 449 34.61 -13.32 19.30
CA THR A 449 35.35 -13.55 20.54
C THR A 449 36.89 -13.67 20.32
N GLY A 450 37.32 -13.72 19.06
CA GLY A 450 38.75 -13.88 18.74
C GLY A 450 39.32 -15.29 19.01
N GLU A 451 38.45 -16.29 19.22
CA GLU A 451 38.89 -17.69 19.36
C GLU A 451 39.32 -18.26 18.01
N SER A 452 40.60 -18.44 17.82
CA SER A 452 41.21 -19.10 16.66
C SER A 452 40.70 -20.54 16.54
N ALA A 453 40.38 -20.99 15.32
CA ALA A 453 39.98 -22.37 15.03
C ALA A 453 41.08 -23.33 15.48
N GLY A 454 40.91 -23.97 16.63
CA GLY A 454 41.82 -25.01 17.12
C GLY A 454 41.90 -26.15 16.09
N GLN A 455 43.12 -26.46 15.66
CA GLN A 455 43.41 -27.64 14.83
C GLN A 455 42.78 -28.89 15.43
N PRO A 456 42.23 -29.82 14.62
CA PRO A 456 41.76 -31.09 15.13
C PRO A 456 42.91 -31.85 15.79
N ARG A 457 42.79 -32.13 17.09
CA ARG A 457 43.70 -33.01 17.79
C ARG A 457 43.75 -34.35 17.05
N ARG A 458 44.89 -34.63 16.40
CA ARG A 458 45.27 -35.99 15.99
C ARG A 458 45.22 -36.87 17.24
N LYS A 459 44.31 -37.81 17.30
CA LYS A 459 44.44 -38.96 18.23
C LYS A 459 45.67 -39.73 17.80
N ALA A 460 46.66 -39.77 18.69
CA ALA A 460 47.76 -40.73 18.61
C ALA A 460 47.26 -42.06 19.18
N SER A 461 47.62 -43.14 18.45
CA SER A 461 47.57 -44.56 18.78
C SER A 461 46.23 -45.22 18.94
#